data_fd9f3bd81572296bd2cb7b0a021ce3f0
#
_entry.id   fd9f3bd81572296bd2cb7b0a021ce3f0
#
_cell.length_a   1.000
_cell.length_b   1.000
_cell.length_c   1.000
_cell.angle_alpha   90.00
_cell.angle_beta   90.00
_cell.angle_gamma   90.00
#
_symmetry.space_group_name_H-M   'P 1'
#
loop_
_entity.id
_entity.type
_entity.pdbx_description
1 polymer ?
#
loop_
_entity_poly.entity_id
_entity_poly.type
_entity_poly.pdbx_seq_one_letter_code
_entity_poly.pdbx_strand_id
1 'polypeptide(L)'
;MTTIHANSARDGVSRLENMIAMAGIEMPIKATRSQISSAVNLIVQASRLQDGSRRMTSITEITGMEGDVISMQEIFRYQRVGLTPENKIIGHFTATGVRSHFSDRFKLWGYDLPPAIFEPMVAE
;
A
#
# COMPACT_ATOMS: atom_id res chain seq x y z
N MET A 1 2.19 -5.01 -13.60
CA MET A 1 1.46 -5.42 -12.38
C MET A 1 1.79 -6.85 -12.03
N THR A 2 1.98 -7.14 -10.77
CA THR A 2 2.24 -8.50 -10.27
C THR A 2 1.54 -8.71 -8.93
N THR A 3 1.48 -9.95 -8.47
CA THR A 3 0.92 -10.31 -7.18
C THR A 3 1.95 -11.08 -6.36
N ILE A 4 1.89 -10.89 -5.05
CA ILE A 4 2.77 -11.57 -4.11
C ILE A 4 2.01 -11.83 -2.80
N HIS A 5 2.28 -12.97 -2.16
CA HIS A 5 1.71 -13.27 -0.84
C HIS A 5 2.55 -12.61 0.24
N ALA A 6 1.94 -11.71 1.01
CA ALA A 6 2.60 -10.98 2.08
C ALA A 6 1.60 -10.54 3.14
N ASN A 7 2.09 -10.29 4.35
CA ASN A 7 1.25 -9.87 5.47
C ASN A 7 1.08 -8.34 5.55
N SER A 8 1.92 -7.60 4.83
CA SER A 8 1.88 -6.13 4.78
C SER A 8 2.57 -5.64 3.51
N ALA A 9 2.44 -4.36 3.21
CA ALA A 9 3.14 -3.74 2.09
C ALA A 9 4.67 -3.87 2.25
N ARG A 10 5.19 -3.62 3.44
CA ARG A 10 6.63 -3.72 3.71
C ARG A 10 7.13 -5.15 3.63
N ASP A 11 6.35 -6.11 4.12
CA ASP A 11 6.67 -7.54 3.97
C ASP A 11 6.70 -7.94 2.50
N GLY A 12 5.79 -7.41 1.69
CA GLY A 12 5.77 -7.63 0.24
C GLY A 12 7.07 -7.17 -0.43
N VAL A 13 7.57 -6.01 -0.06
CA VAL A 13 8.85 -5.49 -0.57
C VAL A 13 10.00 -6.39 -0.14
N SER A 14 10.04 -6.82 1.11
CA SER A 14 11.07 -7.75 1.62
C SER A 14 11.05 -9.07 0.86
N ARG A 15 9.88 -9.59 0.54
CA ARG A 15 9.75 -10.82 -0.26
C ARG A 15 10.25 -10.63 -1.69
N LEU A 16 9.99 -9.48 -2.30
CA LEU A 16 10.55 -9.14 -3.61
C LEU A 16 12.08 -9.14 -3.58
N GLU A 17 12.68 -8.54 -2.56
CA GLU A 17 14.13 -8.54 -2.38
C GLU A 17 14.69 -9.98 -2.30
N ASN A 18 14.03 -10.84 -1.53
CA ASN A 18 14.43 -12.24 -1.39
C ASN A 18 14.27 -13.00 -2.70
N MET A 19 13.21 -12.77 -3.44
CA MET A 19 12.99 -13.41 -4.74
C MET A 19 14.05 -13.01 -5.76
N ILE A 20 14.46 -11.77 -5.78
CA ILE A 20 15.56 -11.27 -6.64
C ILE A 20 16.88 -11.96 -6.27
N ALA A 21 17.17 -12.08 -4.97
CA ALA A 21 18.35 -12.77 -4.48
C ALA A 21 18.35 -14.25 -4.87
N MET A 22 17.20 -14.93 -4.75
CA MET A 22 17.03 -16.34 -5.10
C MET A 22 17.15 -16.60 -6.61
N ALA A 23 16.87 -15.60 -7.44
CA ALA A 23 17.04 -15.69 -8.90
C ALA A 23 18.50 -15.66 -9.35
N GLY A 24 19.44 -15.55 -8.41
CA GLY A 24 20.87 -15.55 -8.71
C GLY A 24 21.41 -14.22 -9.24
N ILE A 25 20.62 -13.16 -9.13
CA ILE A 25 21.05 -11.83 -9.53
C ILE A 25 21.88 -11.24 -8.40
N GLU A 26 23.17 -11.10 -8.62
CA GLU A 26 24.08 -10.48 -7.65
C GLU A 26 24.02 -8.97 -7.77
N MET A 27 23.30 -8.34 -6.82
CA MET A 27 23.22 -6.88 -6.71
C MET A 27 23.38 -6.48 -5.24
N PRO A 28 24.07 -5.36 -4.98
CA PRO A 28 24.02 -4.77 -3.63
C PRO A 28 22.57 -4.50 -3.24
N ILE A 29 22.25 -4.71 -1.97
CA ILE A 29 20.86 -4.54 -1.49
C ILE A 29 20.31 -3.13 -1.76
N LYS A 30 21.15 -2.12 -1.67
CA LYS A 30 20.76 -0.74 -1.99
C LYS A 30 20.33 -0.58 -3.45
N ALA A 31 21.04 -1.22 -4.38
CA ALA A 31 20.69 -1.18 -5.80
C ALA A 31 19.39 -1.92 -6.08
N THR A 32 19.17 -3.06 -5.43
CA THR A 32 17.91 -3.81 -5.51
C THR A 32 16.74 -2.97 -5.03
N ARG A 33 16.86 -2.34 -3.88
CA ARG A 33 15.84 -1.47 -3.30
C ARG A 33 15.56 -0.25 -4.18
N SER A 34 16.60 0.35 -4.74
CA SER A 34 16.46 1.48 -5.66
C SER A 34 15.64 1.09 -6.89
N GLN A 35 15.88 -0.10 -7.46
CA GLN A 35 15.10 -0.58 -8.60
C GLN A 35 13.66 -0.88 -8.24
N ILE A 36 13.40 -1.49 -7.09
CA ILE A 36 12.04 -1.73 -6.62
C ILE A 36 11.30 -0.40 -6.44
N SER A 37 11.94 0.58 -5.80
CA SER A 37 11.39 1.91 -5.59
C SER A 37 11.05 2.64 -6.90
N SER A 38 11.83 2.44 -7.95
CA SER A 38 11.56 3.01 -9.27
C SER A 38 10.43 2.30 -10.02
N ALA A 39 10.34 0.99 -9.88
CA ALA A 39 9.45 0.16 -10.67
C ALA A 39 8.06 0.03 -10.07
N VAL A 40 7.96 -0.03 -8.76
CA VAL A 40 6.69 -0.21 -8.03
C VAL A 40 6.22 1.12 -7.47
N ASN A 41 5.02 1.52 -7.87
CA ASN A 41 4.42 2.79 -7.45
C ASN A 41 3.42 2.60 -6.31
N LEU A 42 2.56 1.58 -6.41
CA LEU A 42 1.50 1.32 -5.46
C LEU A 42 1.50 -0.14 -5.04
N ILE A 43 1.22 -0.38 -3.77
CA ILE A 43 1.00 -1.70 -3.22
C ILE A 43 -0.43 -1.75 -2.67
N VAL A 44 -1.24 -2.61 -3.25
CA VAL A 44 -2.62 -2.84 -2.83
C VAL A 44 -2.65 -4.14 -2.03
N GLN A 45 -3.00 -4.03 -0.76
CA GLN A 45 -3.07 -5.17 0.15
C GLN A 45 -4.51 -5.65 0.28
N ALA A 46 -4.73 -6.93 0.02
CA ALA A 46 -5.99 -7.61 0.29
C ALA A 46 -5.75 -8.67 1.34
N SER A 47 -6.65 -8.79 2.30
CA SER A 47 -6.51 -9.72 3.41
C SER A 47 -7.83 -10.41 3.73
N ARG A 48 -7.73 -11.61 4.27
CA ARG A 48 -8.86 -12.31 4.86
C ARG A 48 -8.95 -11.92 6.33
N LEU A 49 -10.09 -11.37 6.73
CA LEU A 49 -10.32 -10.95 8.10
C LEU A 49 -10.78 -12.11 8.98
N GLN A 50 -10.83 -11.89 10.30
CA GLN A 50 -11.21 -12.91 11.27
C GLN A 50 -12.60 -13.50 11.03
N ASP A 51 -13.52 -12.73 10.46
CA ASP A 51 -14.89 -13.18 10.13
C ASP A 51 -14.95 -14.00 8.82
N GLY A 52 -13.80 -14.23 8.17
CA GLY A 52 -13.70 -14.94 6.90
C GLY A 52 -13.91 -14.06 5.67
N SER A 53 -14.30 -12.81 5.82
CA SER A 53 -14.46 -11.89 4.69
C SER A 53 -13.11 -11.49 4.10
N ARG A 54 -13.06 -11.31 2.79
CA ARG A 54 -11.89 -10.78 2.08
C ARG A 54 -12.12 -9.32 1.78
N ARG A 55 -11.15 -8.50 2.16
CA ARG A 55 -11.23 -7.05 1.95
C ARG A 55 -9.91 -6.50 1.50
N MET A 56 -9.99 -5.40 0.75
CA MET A 56 -8.84 -4.54 0.54
C MET A 56 -8.55 -3.83 1.86
N THR A 57 -7.35 -4.01 2.40
CA THR A 57 -6.98 -3.51 3.73
C THR A 57 -6.10 -2.28 3.67
N SER A 58 -5.33 -2.09 2.60
CA SER A 58 -4.52 -0.88 2.44
C SER A 58 -4.15 -0.62 1.00
N ILE A 59 -3.91 0.64 0.69
CA ILE A 59 -3.22 1.10 -0.51
C ILE A 59 -2.06 1.95 -0.03
N THR A 60 -0.83 1.52 -0.36
CA THR A 60 0.41 2.16 0.05
C THR A 60 1.17 2.63 -1.18
N GLU A 61 1.64 3.85 -1.16
CA GLU A 61 2.46 4.45 -2.22
C GLU A 61 3.94 4.37 -1.85
N ILE A 62 4.77 3.94 -2.79
CA ILE A 62 6.21 4.03 -2.65
C ILE A 62 6.63 5.43 -3.11
N THR A 63 7.27 6.19 -2.21
CA THR A 63 7.62 7.59 -2.46
C THR A 63 9.08 7.78 -2.88
N GLY A 64 9.92 6.77 -2.71
CA GLY A 64 11.32 6.84 -3.08
C GLY A 64 12.22 6.11 -2.10
N MET A 65 13.45 6.59 -1.97
CA MET A 65 14.45 6.05 -1.05
C MET A 65 14.84 7.11 -0.02
N GLU A 66 15.02 6.67 1.23
CA GLU A 66 15.70 7.45 2.26
C GLU A 66 16.96 6.68 2.69
N GLY A 67 18.12 7.07 2.17
CA GLY A 67 19.34 6.28 2.34
C GLY A 67 19.17 4.90 1.72
N ASP A 68 19.26 3.85 2.53
CA ASP A 68 19.12 2.45 2.09
C ASP A 68 17.70 1.91 2.27
N VAL A 69 16.76 2.71 2.75
CA VAL A 69 15.41 2.29 3.09
C VAL A 69 14.41 2.79 2.05
N ILE A 70 13.53 1.89 1.58
CA ILE A 70 12.41 2.27 0.72
C ILE A 70 11.38 3.04 1.55
N SER A 71 11.07 4.25 1.10
CA SER A 71 10.10 5.14 1.73
C SER A 71 8.70 4.85 1.21
N MET A 72 7.74 4.67 2.10
CA MET A 72 6.35 4.38 1.76
C MET A 72 5.41 5.23 2.59
N GLN A 73 4.23 5.49 2.03
CA GLN A 73 3.14 6.12 2.77
C GLN A 73 1.82 5.42 2.49
N GLU A 74 1.07 5.11 3.51
CA GLU A 74 -0.28 4.54 3.37
C GLU A 74 -1.26 5.65 3.02
N ILE A 75 -1.96 5.47 1.89
CA ILE A 75 -2.92 6.46 1.38
C ILE A 75 -4.33 6.12 1.83
N PHE A 76 -4.68 4.83 1.79
CA PHE A 76 -5.98 4.31 2.21
C PHE A 76 -5.79 3.09 3.07
N ARG A 77 -6.73 2.88 4.00
CA ARG A 77 -6.75 1.67 4.86
C ARG A 77 -8.16 1.28 5.23
N TYR A 78 -8.34 0.01 5.56
CA TYR A 78 -9.58 -0.47 6.16
C TYR A 78 -9.54 -0.21 7.66
N GLN A 79 -10.47 0.58 8.14
CA GLN A 79 -10.60 0.93 9.55
C GLN A 79 -11.64 0.03 10.19
N ARG A 80 -11.18 -0.88 11.05
CA ARG A 80 -12.06 -1.71 11.86
C ARG A 80 -12.64 -0.88 13.00
N VAL A 81 -13.97 -0.90 13.14
CA VAL A 81 -14.69 -0.13 14.17
C VAL A 81 -15.19 -1.06 15.27
N GLY A 82 -15.60 -2.28 14.95
CA GLY A 82 -16.13 -3.21 15.93
C GLY A 82 -16.57 -4.54 15.33
N LEU A 83 -17.38 -5.27 16.10
CA LEU A 83 -17.96 -6.55 15.70
C LEU A 83 -19.47 -6.51 15.86
N THR A 84 -20.18 -7.20 14.97
CA THR A 84 -21.60 -7.46 15.13
C THR A 84 -21.82 -8.56 16.18
N PRO A 85 -23.07 -8.74 16.70
CA PRO A 85 -23.37 -9.87 17.57
C PRO A 85 -23.09 -11.24 16.94
N GLU A 86 -23.08 -11.33 15.59
CA GLU A 86 -22.76 -12.55 14.84
C GLU A 86 -21.28 -12.71 14.55
N ASN A 87 -20.39 -11.95 15.20
CA ASN A 87 -18.93 -11.93 15.01
C ASN A 87 -18.47 -11.50 13.61
N LYS A 88 -19.26 -10.69 12.91
CA LYS A 88 -18.85 -10.06 11.66
C LYS A 88 -18.17 -8.73 11.93
N ILE A 89 -17.10 -8.46 11.18
CA ILE A 89 -16.33 -7.23 11.34
C ILE A 89 -17.10 -6.05 10.76
N ILE A 90 -17.25 -5.00 11.57
CA ILE A 90 -17.78 -3.71 11.17
C ILE A 90 -16.58 -2.79 10.91
N GLY A 91 -16.55 -2.18 9.76
CA GLY A 91 -15.52 -1.23 9.41
C GLY A 91 -15.79 -0.54 8.08
N HIS A 92 -14.88 0.32 7.70
CA HIS A 92 -14.96 1.04 6.43
C HIS A 92 -13.57 1.29 5.88
N PHE A 93 -13.50 1.42 4.56
CA PHE A 93 -12.27 1.80 3.86
C PHE A 93 -12.19 3.33 3.84
N THR A 94 -11.09 3.88 4.34
CA THR A 94 -10.93 5.33 4.51
C THR A 94 -9.56 5.80 4.06
N ALA A 95 -9.49 7.07 3.64
CA ALA A 95 -8.21 7.75 3.43
C ALA A 95 -7.51 7.98 4.77
N THR A 96 -6.18 8.03 4.73
CA THR A 96 -5.35 8.25 5.92
C THR A 96 -5.08 9.74 6.19
N GLY A 97 -5.45 10.63 5.28
CA GLY A 97 -5.12 12.05 5.32
C GLY A 97 -3.87 12.40 4.51
N VAL A 98 -3.21 11.42 3.92
CA VAL A 98 -2.02 11.62 3.08
C VAL A 98 -2.45 11.72 1.62
N ARG A 99 -2.06 12.79 0.94
CA ARG A 99 -2.33 12.97 -0.48
C ARG A 99 -1.31 12.22 -1.32
N SER A 100 -1.77 11.43 -2.28
CA SER A 100 -0.90 10.70 -3.20
C SER A 100 -0.12 11.67 -4.10
N HIS A 101 1.16 11.37 -4.35
CA HIS A 101 1.98 12.09 -5.33
C HIS A 101 1.44 11.94 -6.76
N PHE A 102 0.66 10.90 -7.04
CA PHE A 102 -0.02 10.74 -8.32
C PHE A 102 -1.06 11.81 -8.60
N SER A 103 -1.56 12.52 -7.59
CA SER A 103 -2.51 13.62 -7.78
C SER A 103 -1.95 14.68 -8.73
N ASP A 104 -0.68 15.01 -8.61
CA ASP A 104 -0.03 16.01 -9.47
C ASP A 104 0.14 15.50 -10.90
N ARG A 105 0.44 14.21 -11.07
CA ARG A 105 0.55 13.57 -12.39
C ARG A 105 -0.80 13.53 -13.10
N PHE A 106 -1.87 13.17 -12.41
CA PHE A 106 -3.21 13.19 -12.97
C PHE A 106 -3.65 14.58 -13.39
N LYS A 107 -3.29 15.59 -12.63
CA LYS A 107 -3.57 16.98 -12.96
C LYS A 107 -2.89 17.40 -14.27
N LEU A 108 -1.64 16.99 -14.49
CA LEU A 108 -0.93 17.21 -15.74
C LEU A 108 -1.61 16.55 -16.94
N TRP A 109 -2.32 15.44 -16.72
CA TRP A 109 -3.05 14.71 -17.76
C TRP A 109 -4.51 15.19 -17.90
N GLY A 110 -4.91 16.24 -17.23
CA GLY A 110 -6.25 16.80 -17.29
C GLY A 110 -7.25 16.22 -16.31
N TYR A 111 -6.81 15.41 -15.35
CA TYR A 111 -7.66 14.84 -14.30
C TYR A 111 -7.35 15.52 -12.97
N ASP A 112 -8.30 16.25 -12.44
CA ASP A 112 -8.17 16.88 -11.14
C ASP A 112 -8.87 16.02 -10.08
N LEU A 113 -8.06 15.41 -9.19
CA LEU A 113 -8.58 14.62 -8.08
C LEU A 113 -8.97 15.57 -6.94
N PRO A 114 -10.25 15.57 -6.52
CA PRO A 114 -10.67 16.43 -5.41
C PRO A 114 -9.86 16.10 -4.14
N PRO A 115 -9.38 17.11 -3.39
CA PRO A 115 -8.65 16.85 -2.14
C PRO A 115 -9.46 16.03 -1.13
N ALA A 116 -10.78 16.10 -1.18
CA ALA A 116 -11.67 15.38 -0.27
C ALA A 116 -11.52 13.86 -0.33
N ILE A 117 -11.08 13.28 -1.45
CA ILE A 117 -10.88 11.83 -1.54
C ILE A 117 -9.76 11.33 -0.63
N PHE A 118 -8.84 12.22 -0.23
CA PHE A 118 -7.72 11.90 0.67
C PHE A 118 -8.01 12.29 2.12
N GLU A 119 -9.20 12.77 2.42
CA GLU A 119 -9.60 13.11 3.78
C GLU A 119 -10.16 11.87 4.50
N PRO A 120 -9.74 11.63 5.75
CA PRO A 120 -10.29 10.52 6.53
C PRO A 120 -11.80 10.64 6.72
N MET A 121 -12.49 9.49 6.63
CA MET A 121 -13.90 9.44 7.01
C MET A 121 -14.04 9.61 8.52
N VAL A 122 -14.97 10.45 8.93
CA VAL A 122 -15.34 10.58 10.34
C VAL A 122 -16.30 9.45 10.67
N ALA A 123 -15.90 8.58 11.62
CA ALA A 123 -16.79 7.54 12.13
C ALA A 123 -17.85 8.20 13.00
N GLU A 124 -19.10 8.04 12.62
CA GLU A 124 -20.24 8.45 13.45
C GLU A 124 -20.59 7.38 14.49
#